data_ed4d80dffa79c62b2944ae92a7a7c3d7
#
_entry.id   ed4d80dffa79c62b2944ae92a7a7c3d7
#
_cell.length_a   1.000
_cell.length_b   1.000
_cell.length_c   1.000
_cell.angle_alpha   90.00
_cell.angle_beta   90.00
_cell.angle_gamma   90.00
#
_symmetry.space_group_name_H-M   'P 1'
#
loop_
_entity.id
_entity.type
_entity.pdbx_description
1 polymer ?
#
loop_
_entity_poly.entity_id
_entity_poly.type
_entity_poly.pdbx_seq_one_letter_code
_entity_poly.pdbx_strand_id
1 'polypeptide(L)'
;MRGLLCEHVMQHPRALDGNDSIATVLEVLTKNDWDHVFIVDAEGVPMGRIHAVDLLKMVAKKTVNRGVAWMHSIPAKQILPHPPLTVRKTTPLLKAGALMLTHDLNQLGVVDEDGALIGVVGHSTVAKALPRFLL
;
A
#
# COMPACT_ATOMS: atom_id res chain seq x y z
N MET A 1 -10.55 -25.20 -10.61
CA MET A 1 -10.02 -24.03 -11.28
C MET A 1 -8.73 -23.57 -10.64
N ARG A 2 -7.74 -23.45 -11.40
CA ARG A 2 -6.45 -22.91 -10.95
C ARG A 2 -5.98 -21.91 -11.98
N GLY A 3 -4.94 -21.22 -11.64
CA GLY A 3 -4.37 -20.26 -12.58
C GLY A 3 -4.90 -18.86 -12.47
N LEU A 4 -5.77 -18.56 -11.51
CA LEU A 4 -6.12 -17.19 -11.26
C LEU A 4 -4.99 -16.56 -10.44
N LEU A 5 -4.25 -15.67 -11.10
CA LEU A 5 -3.07 -15.04 -10.54
C LEU A 5 -3.39 -13.61 -10.11
N CYS A 6 -2.54 -13.05 -9.25
CA CYS A 6 -2.73 -11.68 -8.79
C CYS A 6 -2.85 -10.69 -9.94
N GLU A 7 -2.06 -10.85 -11.01
CA GLU A 7 -2.10 -9.95 -12.17
C GLU A 7 -3.45 -9.91 -12.87
N HIS A 8 -4.27 -10.97 -12.76
CA HIS A 8 -5.56 -11.04 -13.43
C HIS A 8 -6.63 -10.17 -12.78
N VAL A 9 -6.46 -9.84 -11.50
CA VAL A 9 -7.50 -9.15 -10.73
C VAL A 9 -6.99 -7.94 -9.95
N MET A 10 -5.69 -7.68 -9.96
CA MET A 10 -5.11 -6.56 -9.23
C MET A 10 -5.69 -5.24 -9.68
N GLN A 11 -5.78 -4.31 -8.73
CA GLN A 11 -6.22 -2.95 -8.98
C GLN A 11 -5.00 -2.05 -9.14
N HIS A 12 -5.23 -0.81 -9.60
CA HIS A 12 -4.16 0.18 -9.73
C HIS A 12 -3.44 0.37 -8.39
N PRO A 13 -2.12 0.52 -8.41
CA PRO A 13 -1.37 0.73 -7.19
C PRO A 13 -1.66 2.12 -6.63
N ARG A 14 -1.74 2.19 -5.29
CA ARG A 14 -1.82 3.45 -4.56
C ARG A 14 -0.42 3.76 -4.08
N ALA A 15 0.29 4.61 -4.81
CA ALA A 15 1.70 4.84 -4.57
C ALA A 15 2.09 6.31 -4.69
N LEU A 16 3.06 6.70 -3.88
CA LEU A 16 3.70 8.01 -3.94
C LEU A 16 5.21 7.83 -3.84
N ASP A 17 5.94 8.82 -4.34
CA ASP A 17 7.40 8.82 -4.30
C ASP A 17 7.90 9.08 -2.88
N GLY A 18 9.00 8.43 -2.50
CA GLY A 18 9.58 8.61 -1.19
C GLY A 18 10.06 10.03 -0.89
N ASN A 19 10.28 10.84 -1.93
CA ASN A 19 10.67 12.24 -1.75
C ASN A 19 9.48 13.18 -1.57
N ASP A 20 8.25 12.71 -1.78
CA ASP A 20 7.07 13.52 -1.48
C ASP A 20 6.98 13.77 0.02
N SER A 21 6.52 14.96 0.39
CA SER A 21 6.40 15.33 1.80
C SER A 21 5.23 14.60 2.47
N ILE A 22 5.30 14.52 3.79
CA ILE A 22 4.18 13.98 4.59
C ILE A 22 2.91 14.77 4.32
N ALA A 23 3.01 16.09 4.12
CA ALA A 23 1.85 16.92 3.78
C ALA A 23 1.21 16.46 2.47
N THR A 24 2.03 16.15 1.45
CA THR A 24 1.54 15.62 0.18
C THR A 24 0.86 14.27 0.36
N VAL A 25 1.45 13.40 1.17
CA VAL A 25 0.85 12.09 1.47
C VAL A 25 -0.54 12.26 2.08
N LEU A 26 -0.65 13.13 3.09
CA LEU A 26 -1.93 13.38 3.75
C LEU A 26 -2.96 13.94 2.77
N GLU A 27 -2.55 14.87 1.91
CA GLU A 27 -3.42 15.46 0.89
C GLU A 27 -3.96 14.40 -0.06
N VAL A 28 -3.07 13.53 -0.57
CA VAL A 28 -3.46 12.48 -1.51
C VAL A 28 -4.40 11.47 -0.86
N LEU A 29 -4.11 11.05 0.37
CA LEU A 29 -5.00 10.14 1.09
C LEU A 29 -6.38 10.75 1.29
N THR A 30 -6.44 12.02 1.66
CA THR A 30 -7.70 12.73 1.89
C THR A 30 -8.49 12.91 0.59
N LYS A 31 -7.81 13.35 -0.47
CA LYS A 31 -8.44 13.63 -1.76
C LYS A 31 -9.04 12.39 -2.39
N ASN A 32 -8.36 11.25 -2.24
CA ASN A 32 -8.79 10.00 -2.86
C ASN A 32 -9.59 9.10 -1.91
N ASP A 33 -9.75 9.51 -0.67
CA ASP A 33 -10.40 8.71 0.37
C ASP A 33 -9.73 7.35 0.53
N TRP A 34 -8.40 7.35 0.51
CA TRP A 34 -7.60 6.16 0.73
C TRP A 34 -7.22 6.05 2.21
N ASP A 35 -7.15 4.82 2.70
CA ASP A 35 -6.70 4.54 4.07
C ASP A 35 -5.21 4.24 4.14
N HIS A 36 -4.55 4.03 3.00
CA HIS A 36 -3.12 3.74 2.96
C HIS A 36 -2.54 4.09 1.59
N VAL A 37 -1.21 4.14 1.55
CA VAL A 37 -0.46 4.35 0.31
C VAL A 37 0.88 3.62 0.41
N PHE A 38 1.36 3.07 -0.70
CA PHE A 38 2.71 2.55 -0.79
C PHE A 38 3.66 3.68 -1.14
N ILE A 39 4.85 3.64 -0.57
CA ILE A 39 5.90 4.61 -0.86
C ILE A 39 6.96 3.89 -1.68
N VAL A 40 7.25 4.44 -2.85
CA VAL A 40 8.17 3.81 -3.80
C VAL A 40 9.40 4.67 -4.05
N ASP A 41 10.48 4.03 -4.51
CA ASP A 41 11.70 4.74 -4.89
C ASP A 41 11.62 5.19 -6.37
N ALA A 42 12.74 5.69 -6.90
CA ALA A 42 12.80 6.21 -8.27
C ALA A 42 12.52 5.14 -9.33
N GLU A 43 12.79 3.88 -9.03
CA GLU A 43 12.52 2.76 -9.93
C GLU A 43 11.14 2.16 -9.73
N GLY A 44 10.34 2.75 -8.84
CA GLY A 44 9.00 2.24 -8.54
C GLY A 44 8.98 1.07 -7.56
N VAL A 45 10.10 0.75 -6.94
CA VAL A 45 10.20 -0.35 -5.97
C VAL A 45 9.63 0.10 -4.63
N PRO A 46 8.70 -0.67 -4.04
CA PRO A 46 8.12 -0.31 -2.75
C PRO A 46 9.16 -0.27 -1.65
N MET A 47 9.17 0.83 -0.89
CA MET A 47 10.05 1.01 0.26
C MET A 47 9.31 0.77 1.57
N GLY A 48 8.00 0.98 1.57
CA GLY A 48 7.18 0.83 2.75
C GLY A 48 5.76 1.27 2.49
N ARG A 49 4.97 1.34 3.55
CA ARG A 49 3.57 1.76 3.50
C ARG A 49 3.28 2.75 4.61
N ILE A 50 2.37 3.67 4.32
CA ILE A 50 1.87 4.63 5.29
C ILE A 50 0.36 4.52 5.33
N HIS A 51 -0.19 4.35 6.53
CA HIS A 51 -1.63 4.35 6.74
C HIS A 51 -2.08 5.73 7.23
N ALA A 52 -3.32 6.10 6.91
CA ALA A 52 -3.87 7.38 7.37
C ALA A 52 -3.78 7.52 8.89
N VAL A 53 -4.00 6.43 9.63
CA VAL A 53 -3.91 6.45 11.10
C VAL A 53 -2.51 6.79 11.59
N ASP A 54 -1.46 6.41 10.85
CA ASP A 54 -0.08 6.73 11.24
C ASP A 54 0.15 8.24 11.18
N LEU A 55 -0.37 8.88 10.14
CA LEU A 55 -0.28 10.34 10.00
C LEU A 55 -1.08 11.05 11.08
N LEU A 56 -2.26 10.53 11.39
CA LEU A 56 -3.09 11.08 12.46
C LEU A 56 -2.34 11.05 13.80
N LYS A 57 -1.69 9.93 14.10
CA LYS A 57 -0.90 9.81 15.33
C LYS A 57 0.27 10.79 15.35
N MET A 58 0.95 10.98 14.22
CA MET A 58 2.04 11.94 14.13
C MET A 58 1.56 13.36 14.34
N VAL A 59 0.49 13.74 13.66
CA VAL A 59 -0.08 15.09 13.77
C VAL A 59 -0.52 15.35 15.21
N ALA A 60 -1.21 14.39 15.84
CA ALA A 60 -1.67 14.54 17.21
C ALA A 60 -0.52 14.74 18.19
N LYS A 61 0.63 14.08 17.95
CA LYS A 61 1.78 14.20 18.85
C LYS A 61 2.60 15.46 18.61
N LYS A 62 2.86 15.78 17.34
CA LYS A 62 3.87 16.79 17.00
C LYS A 62 3.34 18.19 16.80
N THR A 63 2.07 18.34 16.45
CA THR A 63 1.50 19.65 16.16
C THR A 63 1.03 20.41 17.40
N VAL A 64 0.98 19.76 18.55
CA VAL A 64 0.56 20.40 19.79
C VAL A 64 1.38 21.67 20.07
N ASN A 65 2.69 21.63 19.82
CA ASN A 65 3.59 22.74 20.13
C ASN A 65 4.25 23.37 18.90
N ARG A 66 4.06 22.82 17.69
CA ARG A 66 4.83 23.24 16.52
C ARG A 66 4.01 23.66 15.31
N GLY A 67 2.69 23.50 15.38
CA GLY A 67 1.87 23.71 14.19
C GLY A 67 2.09 22.60 13.17
N VAL A 68 1.82 22.86 11.90
CA VAL A 68 1.83 21.84 10.83
C VAL A 68 2.92 22.08 9.76
N ALA A 69 3.68 23.14 9.87
CA ALA A 69 4.67 23.49 8.84
C ALA A 69 5.72 22.39 8.62
N TRP A 70 6.08 21.66 9.67
CA TRP A 70 7.06 20.58 9.59
C TRP A 70 6.66 19.48 8.62
N MET A 71 5.36 19.31 8.37
CA MET A 71 4.86 18.26 7.48
C MET A 71 5.30 18.48 6.02
N HIS A 72 5.61 19.71 5.66
CA HIS A 72 6.05 20.05 4.29
C HIS A 72 7.53 19.77 4.07
N SER A 73 8.31 19.62 5.13
CA SER A 73 9.76 19.46 5.03
C SER A 73 10.24 18.03 5.25
N ILE A 74 9.40 17.13 5.71
CA ILE A 74 9.78 15.74 5.96
C ILE A 74 9.34 14.86 4.79
N PRO A 75 10.31 14.23 4.08
CA PRO A 75 9.95 13.31 3.01
C PRO A 75 9.36 12.01 3.57
N ALA A 76 8.41 11.44 2.84
CA ALA A 76 7.71 10.24 3.25
C ALA A 76 8.65 9.07 3.57
N LYS A 77 9.77 8.96 2.82
CA LYS A 77 10.72 7.86 3.02
C LYS A 77 11.38 7.85 4.39
N GLN A 78 11.28 8.95 5.16
CA GLN A 78 11.86 9.02 6.49
C GLN A 78 10.94 8.45 7.57
N ILE A 79 9.69 8.14 7.26
CA ILE A 79 8.72 7.74 8.28
C ILE A 79 7.99 6.45 7.93
N LEU A 80 8.65 5.49 7.32
CA LEU A 80 8.00 4.27 6.85
C LEU A 80 7.64 3.35 8.02
N PRO A 81 6.43 3.45 8.60
CA PRO A 81 6.07 2.67 9.79
C PRO A 81 5.80 1.20 9.50
N HIS A 82 5.55 0.86 8.24
CA HIS A 82 5.21 -0.50 7.86
C HIS A 82 6.08 -0.99 6.71
N PRO A 83 6.46 -2.28 6.71
CA PRO A 83 7.21 -2.86 5.60
C PRO A 83 6.36 -2.95 4.34
N PRO A 84 7.00 -3.00 3.16
CA PRO A 84 6.28 -3.07 1.90
C PRO A 84 5.96 -4.52 1.54
N LEU A 85 4.98 -5.11 2.21
CA LEU A 85 4.63 -6.50 1.95
C LEU A 85 4.03 -6.63 0.55
N THR A 86 4.68 -7.47 -0.25
CA THR A 86 4.36 -7.61 -1.67
C THR A 86 4.33 -9.07 -2.10
N VAL A 87 3.67 -9.31 -3.23
CA VAL A 87 3.69 -10.59 -3.93
C VAL A 87 4.00 -10.32 -5.38
N ARG A 88 4.37 -11.35 -6.12
CA ARG A 88 4.64 -11.23 -7.55
C ARG A 88 3.32 -11.26 -8.32
N LYS A 89 3.32 -10.70 -9.53
CA LYS A 89 2.14 -10.73 -10.40
C LYS A 89 1.70 -12.16 -10.72
N THR A 90 2.63 -13.10 -10.72
CA THR A 90 2.36 -14.51 -10.98
C THR A 90 1.98 -15.30 -9.74
N THR A 91 1.91 -14.68 -8.59
CA THR A 91 1.48 -15.35 -7.36
C THR A 91 0.02 -15.78 -7.50
N PRO A 92 -0.32 -17.04 -7.18
CA PRO A 92 -1.72 -17.46 -7.17
C PRO A 92 -2.53 -16.62 -6.19
N LEU A 93 -3.73 -16.22 -6.62
CA LEU A 93 -4.54 -15.30 -5.84
C LEU A 93 -4.90 -15.85 -4.46
N LEU A 94 -5.21 -17.15 -4.37
CA LEU A 94 -5.51 -17.77 -3.07
C LEU A 94 -4.32 -17.76 -2.12
N LYS A 95 -3.11 -17.86 -2.66
CA LYS A 95 -1.90 -17.74 -1.84
C LYS A 95 -1.76 -16.33 -1.28
N ALA A 96 -2.04 -15.32 -2.10
CA ALA A 96 -2.04 -13.93 -1.63
C ALA A 96 -3.07 -13.74 -0.51
N GLY A 97 -4.26 -14.32 -0.65
CA GLY A 97 -5.28 -14.29 0.39
C GLY A 97 -4.80 -14.91 1.68
N ALA A 98 -4.15 -16.08 1.60
CA ALA A 98 -3.60 -16.76 2.77
C ALA A 98 -2.53 -15.92 3.46
N LEU A 99 -1.66 -15.25 2.68
CA LEU A 99 -0.65 -14.36 3.24
C LEU A 99 -1.27 -13.17 3.97
N MET A 100 -2.33 -12.60 3.43
CA MET A 100 -3.04 -11.51 4.10
C MET A 100 -3.58 -11.94 5.45
N LEU A 101 -4.14 -13.15 5.54
CA LEU A 101 -4.64 -13.68 6.81
C LEU A 101 -3.51 -13.98 7.78
N THR A 102 -2.41 -14.58 7.30
CA THR A 102 -1.28 -14.94 8.14
C THR A 102 -0.63 -13.71 8.78
N HIS A 103 -0.53 -12.62 8.03
CA HIS A 103 0.14 -11.40 8.48
C HIS A 103 -0.83 -10.32 8.95
N ASP A 104 -2.12 -10.64 9.03
CA ASP A 104 -3.17 -9.69 9.43
C ASP A 104 -3.12 -8.41 8.60
N LEU A 105 -3.12 -8.58 7.29
CA LEU A 105 -3.04 -7.48 6.33
C LEU A 105 -4.32 -7.37 5.54
N ASN A 106 -4.71 -6.14 5.23
CA ASN A 106 -5.86 -5.88 4.38
C ASN A 106 -5.51 -5.88 2.90
N GLN A 107 -4.25 -5.65 2.57
CA GLN A 107 -3.81 -5.52 1.19
C GLN A 107 -2.36 -5.94 1.04
N LEU A 108 -2.01 -6.34 -0.19
CA LEU A 108 -0.64 -6.64 -0.60
C LEU A 108 -0.34 -5.88 -1.88
N GLY A 109 0.87 -5.36 -1.99
CA GLY A 109 1.37 -4.82 -3.26
C GLY A 109 1.70 -5.96 -4.21
N VAL A 110 1.49 -5.72 -5.49
CA VAL A 110 1.86 -6.66 -6.55
C VAL A 110 3.00 -6.05 -7.33
N VAL A 111 4.09 -6.80 -7.48
CA VAL A 111 5.29 -6.33 -8.18
C VAL A 111 5.58 -7.17 -9.42
N ASP A 112 6.29 -6.53 -10.36
CA ASP A 112 6.77 -7.21 -11.56
C ASP A 112 8.12 -7.90 -11.31
N GLU A 113 8.76 -8.37 -12.38
CA GLU A 113 10.03 -9.10 -12.29
C GLU A 113 11.15 -8.24 -11.73
N ASP A 114 11.08 -6.93 -11.92
CA ASP A 114 12.10 -5.99 -11.44
C ASP A 114 11.80 -5.48 -10.04
N GLY A 115 10.71 -5.94 -9.45
CA GLY A 115 10.30 -5.51 -8.11
C GLY A 115 9.51 -4.21 -8.09
N ALA A 116 9.17 -3.64 -9.25
CA ALA A 116 8.38 -2.42 -9.31
C ALA A 116 6.91 -2.70 -9.00
N LEU A 117 6.29 -1.79 -8.25
CA LEU A 117 4.88 -1.91 -7.88
C LEU A 117 3.99 -1.68 -9.11
N ILE A 118 3.18 -2.68 -9.45
CA ILE A 118 2.28 -2.61 -10.59
C ILE A 118 0.80 -2.74 -10.23
N GLY A 119 0.50 -3.09 -9.00
CA GLY A 119 -0.88 -3.21 -8.57
C GLY A 119 -1.01 -3.51 -7.10
N VAL A 120 -2.25 -3.68 -6.66
CA VAL A 120 -2.56 -4.13 -5.29
C VAL A 120 -3.69 -5.15 -5.35
N VAL A 121 -3.66 -6.07 -4.40
CA VAL A 121 -4.78 -7.00 -4.16
C VAL A 121 -5.17 -6.89 -2.70
N GLY A 122 -6.47 -6.95 -2.42
CA GLY A 122 -6.99 -6.83 -1.06
C GLY A 122 -7.98 -7.94 -0.76
N HIS A 123 -8.52 -7.92 0.46
CA HIS A 123 -9.53 -8.89 0.88
C HIS A 123 -10.72 -8.93 -0.08
N SER A 124 -11.21 -7.75 -0.47
CA SER A 124 -12.37 -7.68 -1.38
C SER A 124 -12.04 -8.23 -2.76
N THR A 125 -10.81 -8.03 -3.24
CA THR A 125 -10.38 -8.56 -4.53
C THR A 125 -10.42 -10.09 -4.51
N VAL A 126 -9.88 -10.68 -3.46
CA VAL A 126 -9.90 -12.15 -3.30
C VAL A 126 -11.33 -12.64 -3.13
N ALA A 127 -12.11 -11.99 -2.27
CA ALA A 127 -13.49 -12.40 -1.99
C ALA A 127 -14.35 -12.40 -3.26
N LYS A 128 -14.21 -11.39 -4.10
CA LYS A 128 -14.95 -11.30 -5.36
C LYS A 128 -14.56 -12.40 -6.35
N ALA A 129 -13.35 -12.93 -6.24
CA ALA A 129 -12.87 -14.00 -7.10
C ALA A 129 -13.26 -15.39 -6.60
N LEU A 130 -13.65 -15.53 -5.31
CA LEU A 130 -13.97 -16.83 -4.73
C LEU A 130 -14.98 -17.66 -5.53
N PRO A 131 -16.07 -17.08 -6.07
CA PRO A 131 -17.01 -17.89 -6.86
C PRO A 131 -16.35 -18.63 -8.02
N ARG A 132 -15.27 -18.10 -8.58
CA ARG A 132 -14.55 -18.76 -9.68
C ARG A 132 -13.82 -20.02 -9.24
N PHE A 133 -13.51 -20.14 -7.94
CA PHE A 133 -12.85 -21.31 -7.38
C PHE A 133 -13.87 -22.34 -6.86
N LEU A 134 -15.02 -21.84 -6.42
CA LEU A 134 -16.03 -22.68 -5.77
C LEU A 134 -17.05 -23.24 -6.74
N LEU A 135 -17.25 -22.54 -7.85
CA LEU A 135 -18.21 -22.92 -8.87
C LEU A 135 -17.52 -23.41 -10.12
#